data_2cbd0cdd67265edcef8dc7d759071aa1
#
_entry.id   2cbd0cdd67265edcef8dc7d759071aa1
#
_cell.length_a   1.000
_cell.length_b   1.000
_cell.length_c   1.000
_cell.angle_alpha   90.00
_cell.angle_beta   90.00
_cell.angle_gamma   90.00
#
_symmetry.space_group_name_H-M   'P 1'
#
loop_
_entity.id
_entity.type
_entity.pdbx_description
1 polymer ?
#
loop_
_entity_poly.entity_id
_entity_poly.type
_entity_poly.pdbx_seq_one_letter_code
_entity_poly.pdbx_strand_id
1 'polypeptide(L)'
;MSKFMRVMVFFDLPVSTKEERRLATKFRQFLLDDGYHMLQFSVYARLCHSVENAESHFMRLAREAPKEGAIRCMIVTEKQYAGMRLIAGKKSSDEKPAEYIQLSFL
;
A
#
# COMPACT_ATOMS: atom_id res chain seq x y z
N MET A 1 -3.05 -22.57 -5.77
CA MET A 1 -2.06 -21.51 -5.55
C MET A 1 -2.71 -20.16 -5.82
N SER A 2 -2.58 -19.21 -4.91
CA SER A 2 -3.14 -17.88 -5.11
C SER A 2 -2.34 -17.09 -6.13
N LYS A 3 -3.04 -16.43 -7.07
CA LYS A 3 -2.42 -15.49 -8.01
C LYS A 3 -2.50 -14.04 -7.51
N PHE A 4 -3.03 -13.85 -6.31
CA PHE A 4 -3.09 -12.52 -5.70
C PHE A 4 -1.69 -12.00 -5.39
N MET A 5 -1.52 -10.70 -5.61
CA MET A 5 -0.29 -9.97 -5.30
C MET A 5 -0.63 -8.83 -4.37
N ARG A 6 0.40 -8.33 -3.70
CA ARG A 6 0.27 -7.10 -2.89
C ARG A 6 1.28 -6.09 -3.38
N VAL A 7 0.83 -4.86 -3.57
CA VAL A 7 1.70 -3.71 -3.78
C VAL A 7 1.93 -3.10 -2.42
N MET A 8 3.17 -3.04 -1.98
CA MET A 8 3.55 -2.46 -0.69
C MET A 8 4.31 -1.17 -0.92
N VAL A 9 3.93 -0.12 -0.21
CA VAL A 9 4.49 1.21 -0.36
C VAL A 9 5.07 1.65 0.98
N PHE A 10 6.31 2.09 0.95
CA PHE A 10 7.05 2.57 2.11
C PHE A 10 7.52 3.98 1.78
N PHE A 11 7.23 4.94 2.65
CA PHE A 11 7.63 6.30 2.31
C PHE A 11 8.06 7.10 3.54
N ASP A 12 8.89 8.10 3.25
CA ASP A 12 9.34 9.07 4.23
C ASP A 12 9.24 10.42 3.51
N LEU A 13 8.21 11.18 3.86
CA LEU A 13 7.92 12.47 3.23
C LEU A 13 8.19 13.60 4.21
N PRO A 14 8.80 14.71 3.75
CA PRO A 14 9.03 15.85 4.64
C PRO A 14 7.71 16.50 5.05
N VAL A 15 7.64 16.97 6.29
CA VAL A 15 6.44 17.57 6.87
C VAL A 15 6.76 18.85 7.67
N SER A 16 7.90 19.46 7.40
CA SER A 16 8.35 20.65 8.15
C SER A 16 7.60 21.91 7.75
N THR A 17 7.26 22.03 6.48
CA THR A 17 6.55 23.21 5.97
C THR A 17 5.08 22.89 5.71
N LYS A 18 4.27 23.93 5.60
CA LYS A 18 2.85 23.79 5.26
C LYS A 18 2.67 23.11 3.92
N GLU A 19 3.48 23.47 2.93
CA GLU A 19 3.41 22.88 1.59
C GLU A 19 3.81 21.40 1.61
N GLU A 20 4.84 21.05 2.36
CA GLU A 20 5.25 19.66 2.53
C GLU A 20 4.14 18.82 3.16
N ARG A 21 3.49 19.35 4.19
CA ARG A 21 2.37 18.65 4.83
C ARG A 21 1.20 18.47 3.88
N ARG A 22 0.94 19.49 3.04
CA ARG A 22 -0.12 19.42 2.04
C ARG A 22 0.16 18.29 1.03
N LEU A 23 1.39 18.22 0.53
CA LEU A 23 1.79 17.18 -0.43
C LEU A 23 1.75 15.79 0.19
N ALA A 24 2.18 15.65 1.44
CA ALA A 24 2.13 14.37 2.15
C ALA A 24 0.67 13.91 2.35
N THR A 25 -0.21 14.83 2.73
CA THR A 25 -1.64 14.52 2.89
C THR A 25 -2.25 14.11 1.57
N LYS A 26 -1.92 14.82 0.49
CA LYS A 26 -2.41 14.51 -0.85
C LYS A 26 -1.97 13.12 -1.29
N PHE A 27 -0.72 12.75 -1.02
CA PHE A 27 -0.22 11.43 -1.37
C PHE A 27 -0.93 10.32 -0.60
N ARG A 28 -1.13 10.50 0.71
CA ARG A 28 -1.89 9.52 1.52
C ARG A 28 -3.31 9.38 1.00
N GLN A 29 -3.95 10.48 0.66
CA GLN A 29 -5.31 10.43 0.12
C GLN A 29 -5.36 9.69 -1.21
N PHE A 30 -4.36 9.91 -2.07
CA PHE A 30 -4.24 9.15 -3.31
C PHE A 30 -4.17 7.64 -3.02
N LEU A 31 -3.34 7.24 -2.06
CA LEU A 31 -3.21 5.83 -1.71
C LEU A 31 -4.55 5.23 -1.28
N LEU A 32 -5.27 5.91 -0.39
CA LEU A 32 -6.56 5.44 0.08
C LEU A 32 -7.57 5.36 -1.07
N ASP A 33 -7.63 6.37 -1.92
CA ASP A 33 -8.55 6.42 -3.06
C ASP A 33 -8.23 5.34 -4.09
N ASP A 34 -6.97 4.96 -4.21
CA ASP A 34 -6.55 3.91 -5.15
C ASP A 34 -6.60 2.51 -4.54
N GLY A 35 -7.21 2.37 -3.37
CA GLY A 35 -7.49 1.07 -2.77
C GLY A 35 -6.44 0.53 -1.82
N TYR A 36 -5.44 1.33 -1.46
CA TYR A 36 -4.47 0.93 -0.45
C TYR A 36 -5.06 1.08 0.95
N HIS A 37 -4.54 0.34 1.88
CA HIS A 37 -4.85 0.53 3.30
C HIS A 37 -3.54 0.67 4.08
N MET A 38 -3.61 1.37 5.21
CA MET A 38 -2.45 1.61 6.05
C MET A 38 -2.19 0.41 6.95
N LEU A 39 -0.98 -0.14 6.88
CA LEU A 39 -0.52 -1.17 7.81
C LEU A 39 0.02 -0.54 9.09
N GLN A 40 0.80 0.49 8.92
CA GLN A 40 1.37 1.30 9.98
C GLN A 40 1.77 2.62 9.36
N PHE A 41 2.18 3.61 10.17
CA PHE A 41 2.55 4.91 9.61
C PHE A 41 3.55 4.75 8.49
N SER A 42 3.25 5.38 7.34
CA SER A 42 4.10 5.42 6.16
C SER A 42 4.31 4.05 5.49
N VAL A 43 3.48 3.06 5.82
CA VAL A 43 3.50 1.74 5.17
C VAL A 43 2.09 1.38 4.77
N TYR A 44 1.87 1.25 3.48
CA TYR A 44 0.56 0.95 2.90
C TYR A 44 0.66 -0.27 2.01
N ALA A 45 -0.46 -0.95 1.82
CA ALA A 45 -0.53 -2.12 0.96
C ALA A 45 -1.85 -2.16 0.21
N ARG A 46 -1.82 -2.74 -0.98
CA ARG A 46 -3.00 -2.92 -1.82
C ARG A 46 -3.04 -4.34 -2.36
N LEU A 47 -4.19 -4.97 -2.21
CA LEU A 47 -4.44 -6.27 -2.83
C LEU A 47 -4.64 -6.09 -4.33
N CYS A 48 -3.98 -6.93 -5.12
CA CYS A 48 -4.13 -6.98 -6.57
C CYS A 48 -4.42 -8.41 -7.00
N HIS A 49 -5.23 -8.58 -8.02
CA HIS A 49 -5.67 -9.92 -8.45
C HIS A 49 -4.73 -10.57 -9.45
N SER A 50 -3.68 -9.88 -9.88
CA SER A 50 -2.69 -10.40 -10.83
C SER A 50 -1.42 -9.57 -10.78
N VAL A 51 -0.36 -10.08 -11.37
CA VAL A 51 0.89 -9.35 -11.55
C VAL A 51 0.66 -8.11 -12.42
N GLU A 52 -0.11 -8.26 -13.49
CA GLU A 52 -0.42 -7.15 -14.41
C GLU A 52 -1.19 -6.04 -13.70
N ASN A 53 -2.15 -6.41 -12.85
CA ASN A 53 -2.89 -5.45 -12.05
C ASN A 53 -1.96 -4.72 -11.07
N ALA A 54 -1.05 -5.46 -10.43
CA ALA A 54 -0.07 -4.86 -9.52
C ALA A 54 0.85 -3.86 -10.25
N GLU A 55 1.33 -4.22 -11.43
CA GLU A 55 2.17 -3.33 -12.23
C GLU A 55 1.43 -2.07 -12.64
N SER A 56 0.15 -2.19 -12.97
CA SER A 56 -0.70 -1.06 -13.31
C SER A 56 -0.78 -0.07 -12.14
N HIS A 57 -0.97 -0.57 -10.92
CA HIS A 57 -1.02 0.27 -9.73
C HIS A 57 0.34 0.87 -9.39
N PHE A 58 1.42 0.13 -9.64
CA PHE A 58 2.76 0.69 -9.49
C PHE A 58 2.95 1.89 -10.43
N MET A 59 2.50 1.80 -11.67
CA MET A 59 2.63 2.91 -12.62
C MET A 59 1.82 4.13 -12.18
N ARG A 60 0.63 3.92 -11.62
CA ARG A 60 -0.18 5.01 -11.07
C ARG A 60 0.54 5.66 -9.89
N LEU A 61 1.10 4.85 -9.01
CA LEU A 61 1.86 5.31 -7.86
C LEU A 61 3.05 6.18 -8.30
N ALA A 62 3.78 5.74 -9.30
CA ALA A 62 4.94 6.48 -9.82
C ALA A 62 4.53 7.85 -10.36
N ARG A 63 3.36 7.96 -10.98
CA ARG A 63 2.87 9.23 -11.51
C ARG A 63 2.46 10.21 -10.41
N GLU A 64 1.95 9.68 -9.29
CA GLU A 64 1.41 10.52 -8.21
C GLU A 64 2.44 10.84 -7.13
N ALA A 65 3.63 10.25 -7.20
CA ALA A 65 4.66 10.43 -6.20
C ALA A 65 5.12 11.89 -6.13
N PRO A 66 5.21 12.50 -4.94
CA PRO A 66 5.79 13.83 -4.80
C PRO A 66 7.28 13.80 -5.13
N LYS A 67 7.82 14.95 -5.50
CA LYS A 67 9.20 15.05 -5.93
C LYS A 67 10.21 14.92 -4.79
N GLU A 68 9.81 15.29 -3.59
CA GLU A 68 10.69 15.27 -2.44
C GLU A 68 10.34 14.14 -1.49
N GLY A 69 11.35 13.68 -0.73
CA GLY A 69 11.20 12.53 0.13
C GLY A 69 11.61 11.26 -0.57
N ALA A 70 11.37 10.14 0.08
CA ALA A 70 11.70 8.83 -0.46
C ALA A 70 10.43 7.96 -0.46
N ILE A 71 10.16 7.33 -1.59
CA ILE A 71 9.05 6.39 -1.73
C ILE A 71 9.61 5.12 -2.34
N ARG A 72 9.39 4.00 -1.66
CA ARG A 72 9.77 2.69 -2.16
C ARG A 72 8.54 1.84 -2.33
N CYS A 73 8.58 0.97 -3.30
CA CYS A 73 7.47 0.08 -3.60
C CYS A 73 8.03 -1.30 -3.90
N MET A 74 7.33 -2.32 -3.44
CA MET A 74 7.65 -3.67 -3.86
C MET A 74 6.34 -4.43 -4.09
N ILE A 75 6.39 -5.32 -5.07
CA ILE A 75 5.27 -6.21 -5.37
C ILE A 75 5.64 -7.58 -4.84
N VAL A 76 4.78 -8.11 -3.97
CA VAL A 76 5.02 -9.42 -3.34
C VAL A 76 3.82 -10.32 -3.60
N THR A 77 4.05 -11.62 -3.47
CA THR A 77 2.96 -12.59 -3.55
C THR A 77 2.11 -12.52 -2.29
N GLU A 78 0.87 -12.99 -2.39
CA GLU A 78 0.01 -13.07 -1.20
C GLU A 78 0.64 -13.96 -0.13
N LYS A 79 1.32 -15.02 -0.52
CA LYS A 79 2.01 -15.91 0.42
C LYS A 79 3.10 -15.16 1.19
N GLN A 80 3.88 -14.34 0.50
CA GLN A 80 4.92 -13.53 1.15
C GLN A 80 4.31 -12.51 2.09
N TYR A 81 3.26 -11.84 1.66
CA TYR A 81 2.54 -10.85 2.47
C TYR A 81 1.95 -11.50 3.72
N ALA A 82 1.29 -12.65 3.56
CA ALA A 82 0.68 -13.38 4.68
C ALA A 82 1.72 -13.93 5.66
N GLY A 83 2.95 -14.13 5.17
CA GLY A 83 4.07 -14.58 6.01
C GLY A 83 4.70 -13.49 6.85
N MET A 84 4.28 -12.23 6.69
CA MET A 84 4.80 -11.13 7.49
C MET A 84 4.39 -11.31 8.95
N ARG A 85 5.35 -11.16 9.84
CA ARG A 85 5.12 -11.35 11.27
C ARG A 85 5.06 -10.02 11.98
N LEU A 86 4.02 -9.84 12.79
CA LEU A 86 3.90 -8.67 13.67
C LEU A 86 4.62 -8.98 14.97
N ILE A 87 5.71 -8.28 15.23
CA ILE A 87 6.53 -8.52 16.42
C ILE A 87 6.00 -7.74 17.61
N ALA A 88 5.50 -6.53 17.36
CA ALA A 88 4.94 -5.66 18.39
C ALA A 88 3.82 -4.82 17.79
N GLY A 89 2.87 -4.42 18.61
CA GLY A 89 1.74 -3.60 18.17
C GLY A 89 0.50 -4.45 17.88
N LYS A 90 -0.45 -3.85 17.17
CA LYS A 90 -1.69 -4.51 16.77
C LYS A 90 -1.84 -4.47 15.27
N LYS A 91 -2.41 -5.53 14.70
CA LYS A 91 -2.75 -5.54 13.28
C LYS A 91 -3.82 -4.49 12.99
N SER A 92 -3.71 -3.85 11.83
CA SER A 92 -4.75 -2.98 11.32
C SER A 92 -6.03 -3.80 11.09
N SER A 93 -7.20 -3.20 11.31
CA SER A 93 -8.48 -3.83 11.02
C SER A 93 -8.66 -4.19 9.54
N ASP A 94 -7.85 -3.58 8.68
CA ASP A 94 -7.90 -3.80 7.23
C ASP A 94 -6.97 -4.92 6.75
N GLU A 95 -6.20 -5.54 7.66
CA GLU A 95 -5.25 -6.60 7.31
C GLU A 95 -5.95 -7.95 7.27
N LYS A 96 -6.75 -8.16 6.23
CA LYS A 96 -7.49 -9.39 6.02
C LYS A 96 -6.83 -10.25 4.94
N PRO A 97 -6.93 -11.59 5.04
CA PRO A 97 -6.45 -12.44 3.96
C PRO A 97 -7.15 -12.13 2.64
N ALA A 98 -6.45 -12.31 1.54
CA ALA A 98 -7.00 -12.02 0.20
C ALA A 98 -8.28 -12.81 -0.07
N GLU A 99 -8.32 -14.08 0.33
CA GLU A 99 -9.47 -14.95 0.13
C GLU A 99 -10.71 -14.42 0.85
N TYR A 100 -10.51 -13.89 2.06
CA TYR A 100 -11.60 -13.30 2.83
C TYR A 100 -12.15 -12.06 2.14
N ILE A 101 -11.27 -11.19 1.63
CA ILE A 101 -11.67 -9.98 0.92
C ILE A 101 -12.42 -10.35 -0.35
N GLN A 102 -11.94 -11.35 -1.08
CA GLN A 102 -12.56 -11.84 -2.30
C GLN A 102 -13.99 -12.31 -2.02
N LEU A 103 -14.18 -13.09 -0.97
CA LEU A 103 -15.51 -13.61 -0.60
C LEU A 103 -16.47 -12.49 -0.21
N SER A 104 -15.95 -11.39 0.37
CA SER A 104 -16.78 -10.27 0.79
C SER A 104 -17.42 -9.53 -0.39
N PHE A 105 -16.91 -9.69 -1.59
CA PHE A 105 -17.44 -9.04 -2.79
C PHE A 105 -18.34 -9.97 -3.62
N LEU A 106 -18.50 -11.19 -3.18
CA LEU A 106 -19.41 -12.13 -3.82
C LEU A 106 -20.82 -12.00 -3.29
#